data_b999c29d85e6af84b0a08e704e3c6421
#
_entry.id   b999c29d85e6af84b0a08e704e3c6421
#
_cell.length_a   1.000
_cell.length_b   1.000
_cell.length_c   1.000
_cell.angle_alpha   90.00
_cell.angle_beta   90.00
_cell.angle_gamma   90.00
#
_symmetry.space_group_name_H-M   'P 1'
#
loop_
_entity.id
_entity.type
_entity.pdbx_description
1 polymer ?
#
loop_
_entity_poly.entity_id
_entity_poly.type
_entity_poly.pdbx_seq_one_letter_code
_entity_poly.pdbx_strand_id
1 'polypeptide(L)'
;MKSLQERTEQSMAKNLKVGMLVCASILAANAAYANYPSSNELLTVTQQTGKIKGTIIDSKTGEPVIGASVKVKGTKLAAVTDLNGEFELNTHANATLQISYVGCKETEVKASNGMKISLEEDTESLEEVVVVGYGTQKKESLTGAMANIKGEKLKDITSATVENMLNGKVSGVYVAPGSGRPGSTGAIIIRGQTSINGATAPLWVVDGVIVGNSAGDLNPDDIETMTVLKDAASTAIYGSEGANGVVVVTTKQAKHEKMSISLSAKAGLSTLNRGNLEMMDGAEFYDYYKSFQNVESVNFPRWNEDLRNSNFDWFKLAKKTGSTQDYNLTLNGGSQNIQSMFTLGYFKEEGAVKGYDMNRYSTRIKV
;
A
#
# COMPACT_ATOMS: atom_id res chain seq x y z
N MET A 1 -16.53 -40.75 8.95
CA MET A 1 -16.19 -39.61 8.06
C MET A 1 -17.34 -38.65 7.80
N LYS A 2 -18.59 -39.08 7.60
CA LYS A 2 -19.76 -38.18 7.42
C LYS A 2 -20.04 -37.25 8.60
N SER A 3 -19.84 -37.67 9.85
CA SER A 3 -20.15 -36.83 11.03
C SER A 3 -19.23 -35.66 11.30
N LEU A 4 -18.01 -35.69 10.77
CA LEU A 4 -17.06 -34.57 10.87
C LEU A 4 -17.35 -33.47 9.81
N GLN A 5 -17.82 -33.88 8.65
CA GLN A 5 -18.17 -32.99 7.57
C GLN A 5 -19.44 -32.16 7.89
N GLU A 6 -20.44 -32.79 8.48
CA GLU A 6 -21.66 -32.13 8.96
C GLU A 6 -21.39 -31.12 10.09
N ARG A 7 -20.46 -31.42 11.00
CA ARG A 7 -20.08 -30.47 12.07
C ARG A 7 -19.34 -29.25 11.55
N THR A 8 -18.50 -29.42 10.53
CA THR A 8 -17.80 -28.26 9.91
C THR A 8 -18.74 -27.39 9.11
N GLU A 9 -19.70 -27.95 8.40
CA GLU A 9 -20.71 -27.18 7.68
C GLU A 9 -21.66 -26.42 8.62
N GLN A 10 -22.06 -27.03 9.73
CA GLN A 10 -22.87 -26.34 10.75
C GLN A 10 -22.10 -25.23 11.47
N SER A 11 -20.80 -25.40 11.70
CA SER A 11 -19.95 -24.34 12.27
C SER A 11 -19.75 -23.17 11.32
N MET A 12 -19.52 -23.44 10.04
CA MET A 12 -19.41 -22.38 9.02
C MET A 12 -20.73 -21.61 8.82
N ALA A 13 -21.85 -22.31 8.78
CA ALA A 13 -23.18 -21.69 8.66
C ALA A 13 -23.51 -20.83 9.87
N LYS A 14 -23.07 -21.23 11.06
CA LYS A 14 -23.29 -20.45 12.32
C LYS A 14 -22.44 -19.16 12.31
N ASN A 15 -21.19 -19.25 11.89
CA ASN A 15 -20.29 -18.08 11.80
C ASN A 15 -20.71 -17.12 10.70
N LEU A 16 -21.23 -17.62 9.58
CA LEU A 16 -21.77 -16.77 8.50
C LEU A 16 -23.03 -16.03 8.93
N LYS A 17 -23.92 -16.66 9.71
CA LYS A 17 -25.12 -16.04 10.27
C LYS A 17 -24.77 -14.94 11.28
N VAL A 18 -23.75 -15.13 12.11
CA VAL A 18 -23.27 -14.12 13.07
C VAL A 18 -22.66 -12.94 12.32
N GLY A 19 -21.87 -13.17 11.28
CA GLY A 19 -21.31 -12.10 10.43
C GLY A 19 -22.40 -11.28 9.72
N MET A 20 -23.43 -11.94 9.17
CA MET A 20 -24.59 -11.26 8.57
C MET A 20 -25.41 -10.44 9.59
N LEU A 21 -25.55 -10.92 10.81
CA LEU A 21 -26.28 -10.21 11.87
C LEU A 21 -25.55 -8.94 12.31
N VAL A 22 -24.23 -8.97 12.38
CA VAL A 22 -23.39 -7.80 12.67
C VAL A 22 -23.44 -6.78 11.54
N CYS A 23 -23.38 -7.21 10.28
CA CYS A 23 -23.55 -6.30 9.14
C CYS A 23 -24.95 -5.69 9.07
N ALA A 24 -26.00 -6.46 9.39
CA ALA A 24 -27.37 -5.95 9.41
C ALA A 24 -27.60 -4.93 10.52
N SER A 25 -26.96 -5.10 11.68
CA SER A 25 -27.06 -4.12 12.79
C SER A 25 -26.34 -2.81 12.46
N ILE A 26 -25.22 -2.85 11.72
CA ILE A 26 -24.52 -1.64 11.27
C ILE A 26 -25.33 -0.90 10.19
N LEU A 27 -26.00 -1.62 9.29
CA LEU A 27 -26.89 -1.03 8.29
C LEU A 27 -28.17 -0.43 8.90
N ALA A 28 -28.74 -1.07 9.92
CA ALA A 28 -29.92 -0.56 10.62
C ALA A 28 -29.60 0.70 11.45
N ALA A 29 -28.42 0.82 12.02
CA ALA A 29 -27.98 2.02 12.75
C ALA A 29 -27.88 3.25 11.82
N ASN A 30 -27.47 3.07 10.55
CA ASN A 30 -27.44 4.17 9.58
C ASN A 30 -28.82 4.60 9.07
N ALA A 31 -29.81 3.72 9.07
CA ALA A 31 -31.18 4.07 8.68
C ALA A 31 -31.92 4.90 9.77
N ALA A 32 -31.54 4.78 11.03
CA ALA A 32 -32.12 5.55 12.12
C ALA A 32 -31.71 7.03 12.13
N TYR A 33 -30.57 7.38 11.49
CA TYR A 33 -30.11 8.78 11.39
C TYR A 33 -30.70 9.54 10.21
N ALA A 34 -31.44 8.89 9.31
CA ALA A 34 -32.01 9.53 8.12
C ALA A 34 -33.37 10.24 8.35
N ASN A 35 -33.94 10.18 9.54
CA ASN A 35 -35.27 10.73 9.85
C ASN A 35 -35.27 11.84 10.89
N TYR A 36 -34.28 12.76 10.85
CA TYR A 36 -34.43 14.02 11.53
C TYR A 36 -35.14 15.02 10.61
N PRO A 37 -36.30 15.59 10.99
CA PRO A 37 -36.92 16.65 10.21
C PRO A 37 -36.00 17.88 10.26
N SER A 38 -35.43 18.21 9.10
CA SER A 38 -34.74 19.46 8.88
C SER A 38 -35.76 20.60 8.95
N SER A 39 -35.84 21.25 10.08
CA SER A 39 -36.51 22.56 10.18
C SER A 39 -35.63 23.59 9.52
N ASN A 40 -35.75 23.73 8.19
CA ASN A 40 -35.24 24.86 7.45
C ASN A 40 -36.13 26.08 7.71
N GLU A 41 -35.89 26.77 8.81
CA GLU A 41 -36.19 28.20 8.85
C GLU A 41 -35.13 28.92 7.98
N LEU A 42 -35.52 29.20 6.76
CA LEU A 42 -34.81 30.13 5.84
C LEU A 42 -34.89 31.54 6.45
N LEU A 43 -33.96 31.83 7.34
CA LEU A 43 -33.59 33.22 7.58
C LEU A 43 -32.83 33.70 6.35
N THR A 44 -33.53 34.27 5.39
CA THR A 44 -32.97 35.03 4.28
C THR A 44 -32.35 36.30 4.86
N VAL A 45 -31.14 36.17 5.40
CA VAL A 45 -30.26 37.33 5.59
C VAL A 45 -29.78 37.72 4.21
N THR A 46 -30.32 38.80 3.66
CA THR A 46 -29.85 39.45 2.45
C THR A 46 -28.47 40.03 2.76
N GLN A 47 -27.43 39.21 2.66
CA GLN A 47 -26.06 39.69 2.73
C GLN A 47 -25.76 40.41 1.42
N GLN A 48 -25.53 41.73 1.50
CA GLN A 48 -25.05 42.54 0.38
C GLN A 48 -23.71 41.95 -0.09
N THR A 49 -23.73 41.30 -1.23
CA THR A 49 -22.51 40.87 -1.92
C THR A 49 -21.86 42.13 -2.52
N GLY A 50 -20.67 42.46 -2.11
CA GLY A 50 -19.85 43.55 -2.64
C GLY A 50 -18.63 43.01 -3.40
N LYS A 51 -18.10 43.83 -4.29
CA LYS A 51 -16.80 43.54 -4.91
C LYS A 51 -15.71 43.80 -3.88
N ILE A 52 -14.97 42.74 -3.56
CA ILE A 52 -13.79 42.81 -2.69
C ILE A 52 -12.55 42.70 -3.55
N LYS A 53 -11.66 43.69 -3.38
CA LYS A 53 -10.35 43.76 -4.01
C LYS A 53 -9.26 43.56 -2.97
N GLY A 54 -8.19 42.88 -3.34
CA GLY A 54 -7.01 42.69 -2.50
C GLY A 54 -5.77 42.42 -3.33
N THR A 55 -4.61 42.54 -2.69
CA THR A 55 -3.31 42.31 -3.32
C THR A 55 -2.58 41.20 -2.56
N ILE A 56 -2.00 40.27 -3.26
CA ILE A 56 -1.18 39.19 -2.72
C ILE A 56 0.28 39.44 -3.03
N ILE A 57 1.12 39.40 -1.99
CA ILE A 57 2.57 39.61 -2.09
C ILE A 57 3.29 38.40 -1.45
N ASP A 58 4.51 38.19 -1.89
CA ASP A 58 5.45 37.29 -1.23
C ASP A 58 5.96 37.88 0.09
N SER A 59 6.01 37.12 1.16
CA SER A 59 6.41 37.61 2.50
C SER A 59 7.90 37.94 2.59
N LYS A 60 8.76 37.35 1.77
CA LYS A 60 10.21 37.51 1.80
C LYS A 60 10.68 38.58 0.83
N THR A 61 10.17 38.58 -0.42
CA THR A 61 10.60 39.48 -1.46
C THR A 61 9.76 40.74 -1.52
N GLY A 62 8.53 40.70 -1.01
CA GLY A 62 7.57 41.81 -1.12
C GLY A 62 7.02 42.01 -2.54
N GLU A 63 7.37 41.12 -3.48
CA GLU A 63 6.91 41.16 -4.86
C GLU A 63 5.47 40.64 -5.00
N PRO A 64 4.72 41.11 -6.02
CA PRO A 64 3.36 40.66 -6.27
C PRO A 64 3.35 39.19 -6.74
N VAL A 65 2.48 38.38 -6.16
CA VAL A 65 2.32 36.95 -6.53
C VAL A 65 1.29 36.82 -7.65
N ILE A 66 1.77 36.48 -8.84
CA ILE A 66 0.96 36.34 -10.06
C ILE A 66 0.40 34.91 -10.13
N GLY A 67 -0.90 34.76 -10.41
CA GLY A 67 -1.50 33.44 -10.60
C GLY A 67 -1.91 32.70 -9.30
N ALA A 68 -1.91 33.39 -8.15
CA ALA A 68 -2.42 32.84 -6.92
C ALA A 68 -3.95 32.61 -6.98
N SER A 69 -4.43 31.49 -6.53
CA SER A 69 -5.85 31.14 -6.48
C SER A 69 -6.47 31.63 -5.17
N VAL A 70 -7.52 32.43 -5.26
CA VAL A 70 -8.31 32.96 -4.14
C VAL A 70 -9.71 32.38 -4.21
N LYS A 71 -10.09 31.53 -3.26
CA LYS A 71 -11.38 30.85 -3.23
C LYS A 71 -12.16 31.22 -1.98
N VAL A 72 -13.47 31.42 -2.10
CA VAL A 72 -14.34 31.58 -0.92
C VAL A 72 -14.66 30.21 -0.33
N LYS A 73 -14.27 29.99 0.93
CA LYS A 73 -14.48 28.72 1.63
C LYS A 73 -15.96 28.33 1.66
N GLY A 74 -16.25 27.09 1.27
CA GLY A 74 -17.62 26.58 1.23
C GLY A 74 -18.44 26.97 -0.01
N THR A 75 -17.83 27.67 -0.99
CA THR A 75 -18.48 28.04 -2.26
C THR A 75 -17.66 27.63 -3.48
N LYS A 76 -18.24 27.81 -4.67
CA LYS A 76 -17.53 27.62 -5.95
C LYS A 76 -16.93 28.93 -6.49
N LEU A 77 -17.01 30.02 -5.74
CA LEU A 77 -16.47 31.33 -6.17
C LEU A 77 -14.96 31.34 -5.98
N ALA A 78 -14.25 31.64 -7.06
CA ALA A 78 -12.79 31.78 -7.07
C ALA A 78 -12.35 32.85 -8.02
N ALA A 79 -11.19 33.48 -7.74
CA ALA A 79 -10.49 34.41 -8.59
C ALA A 79 -9.00 34.04 -8.63
N VAL A 80 -8.28 34.59 -9.62
CA VAL A 80 -6.82 34.42 -9.77
C VAL A 80 -6.20 35.78 -9.79
N THR A 81 -5.03 35.97 -9.16
CA THR A 81 -4.30 37.23 -9.15
C THR A 81 -3.71 37.54 -10.51
N ASP A 82 -3.74 38.86 -10.88
CA ASP A 82 -3.18 39.40 -12.10
C ASP A 82 -1.65 39.67 -12.01
N LEU A 83 -1.09 40.37 -13.00
CA LEU A 83 0.33 40.74 -13.08
C LEU A 83 0.82 41.62 -11.93
N ASN A 84 -0.10 42.32 -11.26
CA ASN A 84 0.20 43.17 -10.11
C ASN A 84 -0.10 42.48 -8.79
N GLY A 85 -0.44 41.13 -8.81
CA GLY A 85 -0.86 40.42 -7.64
C GLY A 85 -2.27 40.76 -7.13
N GLU A 86 -3.06 41.53 -7.93
CA GLU A 86 -4.39 41.96 -7.54
C GLU A 86 -5.46 40.92 -7.90
N PHE A 87 -6.46 40.77 -7.04
CA PHE A 87 -7.65 39.97 -7.31
C PHE A 87 -8.93 40.75 -7.03
N GLU A 88 -9.98 40.40 -7.75
CA GLU A 88 -11.33 40.93 -7.54
C GLU A 88 -12.32 39.76 -7.39
N LEU A 89 -13.10 39.77 -6.32
CA LEU A 89 -14.05 38.70 -6.03
C LEU A 89 -15.38 39.26 -5.52
N ASN A 90 -16.50 38.80 -6.06
CA ASN A 90 -17.82 39.18 -5.60
C ASN A 90 -18.23 38.29 -4.41
N THR A 91 -18.07 38.78 -3.18
CA THR A 91 -18.45 38.05 -1.98
C THR A 91 -18.93 39.01 -0.89
N HIS A 92 -19.42 38.46 0.21
CA HIS A 92 -19.84 39.30 1.35
C HIS A 92 -18.62 39.64 2.24
N ALA A 93 -18.67 40.77 2.89
CA ALA A 93 -17.69 41.16 3.89
C ALA A 93 -17.59 40.11 4.99
N ASN A 94 -16.37 39.79 5.45
CA ASN A 94 -16.05 38.74 6.42
C ASN A 94 -16.19 37.29 5.92
N ALA A 95 -16.40 37.02 4.63
CA ALA A 95 -16.24 35.66 4.07
C ALA A 95 -14.81 35.17 4.32
N THR A 96 -14.64 33.89 4.58
CA THR A 96 -13.29 33.31 4.70
C THR A 96 -12.77 33.00 3.29
N LEU A 97 -11.68 33.68 2.92
CA LEU A 97 -10.95 33.42 1.70
C LEU A 97 -9.85 32.40 1.98
N GLN A 98 -9.74 31.41 1.13
CA GLN A 98 -8.70 30.40 1.10
C GLN A 98 -7.80 30.70 -0.09
N ILE A 99 -6.53 30.99 0.19
CA ILE A 99 -5.56 31.41 -0.80
C ILE A 99 -4.51 30.33 -0.94
N SER A 100 -4.28 29.90 -2.17
CA SER A 100 -3.29 28.88 -2.50
C SER A 100 -2.44 29.31 -3.68
N TYR A 101 -1.13 29.05 -3.59
CA TYR A 101 -0.16 29.25 -4.64
C TYR A 101 0.89 28.15 -4.59
N VAL A 102 1.43 27.75 -5.74
CA VAL A 102 2.44 26.67 -5.82
C VAL A 102 3.68 27.08 -5.04
N GLY A 103 4.08 26.27 -4.05
CA GLY A 103 5.25 26.55 -3.20
C GLY A 103 4.98 27.47 -2.01
N CYS A 104 3.72 27.85 -1.73
CA CYS A 104 3.36 28.67 -0.57
C CYS A 104 2.36 27.94 0.34
N LYS A 105 2.41 28.25 1.64
CA LYS A 105 1.43 27.74 2.62
C LYS A 105 0.04 28.27 2.30
N GLU A 106 -0.93 27.36 2.30
CA GLU A 106 -2.32 27.74 2.17
C GLU A 106 -2.74 28.62 3.35
N THR A 107 -3.26 29.81 3.05
CA THR A 107 -3.58 30.82 4.04
C THR A 107 -5.08 31.15 4.01
N GLU A 108 -5.71 31.15 5.18
CA GLU A 108 -7.11 31.55 5.34
C GLU A 108 -7.20 32.97 5.93
N VAL A 109 -7.89 33.88 5.25
CA VAL A 109 -8.06 35.29 5.67
C VAL A 109 -9.53 35.68 5.53
N LYS A 110 -10.02 36.57 6.43
CA LYS A 110 -11.36 37.14 6.30
C LYS A 110 -11.35 38.25 5.22
N ALA A 111 -12.35 38.18 4.35
CA ALA A 111 -12.52 39.11 3.25
C ALA A 111 -12.76 40.53 3.76
N SER A 112 -11.88 41.45 3.34
CA SER A 112 -11.99 42.91 3.57
C SER A 112 -11.54 43.65 2.31
N ASN A 113 -12.15 44.80 2.01
CA ASN A 113 -11.79 45.53 0.81
C ASN A 113 -10.43 46.23 0.96
N GLY A 114 -9.56 46.13 -0.06
CA GLY A 114 -8.22 46.73 -0.04
C GLY A 114 -7.20 45.95 0.82
N MET A 115 -7.46 44.66 1.13
CA MET A 115 -6.53 43.89 1.93
C MET A 115 -5.23 43.57 1.19
N LYS A 116 -4.14 43.54 1.95
CA LYS A 116 -2.82 43.11 1.49
C LYS A 116 -2.47 41.82 2.22
N ILE A 117 -2.25 40.75 1.48
CA ILE A 117 -2.03 39.42 2.03
C ILE A 117 -0.61 39.01 1.66
N SER A 118 0.20 38.62 2.65
CA SER A 118 1.52 38.05 2.43
C SER A 118 1.44 36.52 2.47
N LEU A 119 1.92 35.86 1.42
CA LEU A 119 2.09 34.40 1.40
C LEU A 119 3.49 34.07 1.88
N GLU A 120 3.57 33.11 2.80
CA GLU A 120 4.81 32.49 3.23
C GLU A 120 5.13 31.32 2.32
N GLU A 121 6.38 31.22 1.88
CA GLU A 121 6.84 30.02 1.21
C GLU A 121 6.61 28.80 2.11
N ASP A 122 6.03 27.77 1.53
CA ASP A 122 5.93 26.48 2.18
C ASP A 122 7.32 25.82 2.19
N THR A 123 8.12 26.17 3.19
CA THR A 123 9.41 25.51 3.45
C THR A 123 9.22 24.06 3.94
N GLU A 124 7.98 23.63 4.20
CA GLU A 124 7.60 22.23 4.29
C GLU A 124 7.27 21.61 2.91
N SER A 125 7.68 22.25 1.80
CA SER A 125 7.82 21.58 0.52
C SER A 125 8.68 20.35 0.79
N LEU A 126 8.04 19.21 0.86
CA LEU A 126 8.52 17.88 1.04
C LEU A 126 9.94 17.73 0.47
N GLU A 127 10.95 18.13 1.24
CA GLU A 127 12.29 17.64 1.02
C GLU A 127 12.17 16.13 1.15
N GLU A 128 12.10 15.45 0.04
CA GLU A 128 12.02 13.99 0.01
C GLU A 128 13.33 13.47 0.61
N VAL A 129 13.28 13.27 1.92
CA VAL A 129 14.40 12.77 2.70
C VAL A 129 14.46 11.27 2.46
N VAL A 130 15.57 10.81 1.94
CA VAL A 130 15.83 9.38 1.73
C VAL A 130 16.68 8.89 2.90
N VAL A 131 16.23 7.83 3.54
CA VAL A 131 17.02 7.15 4.57
C VAL A 131 18.14 6.38 3.88
N VAL A 132 19.36 6.76 4.13
CA VAL A 132 20.58 6.05 3.73
C VAL A 132 21.22 5.48 4.98
N GLY A 133 21.88 4.34 4.89
CA GLY A 133 22.36 3.45 5.96
C GLY A 133 22.77 4.02 7.32
N TYR A 134 23.24 5.25 7.40
CA TYR A 134 23.55 5.96 8.66
C TYR A 134 22.97 7.37 8.63
N GLY A 135 21.65 7.52 8.49
CA GLY A 135 20.98 8.81 8.60
C GLY A 135 20.07 9.14 7.44
N THR A 136 19.54 10.34 7.47
CA THR A 136 18.65 10.88 6.45
C THR A 136 19.42 11.90 5.61
N GLN A 137 19.38 11.76 4.29
CA GLN A 137 19.94 12.74 3.35
C GLN A 137 18.87 13.25 2.40
N LYS A 138 19.03 14.48 1.96
CA LYS A 138 18.13 15.05 0.93
C LYS A 138 18.34 14.29 -0.37
N LYS A 139 17.23 13.94 -1.04
CA LYS A 139 17.25 13.22 -2.32
C LYS A 139 18.13 13.90 -3.36
N GLU A 140 18.14 15.22 -3.38
CA GLU A 140 18.93 16.04 -4.32
C GLU A 140 20.44 15.94 -4.11
N SER A 141 20.89 15.56 -2.90
CA SER A 141 22.31 15.39 -2.59
C SER A 141 22.85 14.00 -2.92
N LEU A 142 21.96 13.09 -3.35
CA LEU A 142 22.30 11.70 -3.62
C LEU A 142 22.57 11.51 -5.11
N THR A 143 23.82 11.37 -5.49
CA THR A 143 24.25 11.11 -6.86
C THR A 143 24.03 9.69 -7.36
N GLY A 144 23.59 8.78 -6.47
CA GLY A 144 23.41 7.38 -6.75
C GLY A 144 22.03 7.01 -7.33
N ALA A 145 21.98 5.90 -8.09
CA ALA A 145 20.73 5.37 -8.64
C ALA A 145 19.91 4.67 -7.54
N MET A 146 19.07 5.44 -6.85
CA MET A 146 18.17 4.97 -5.80
C MET A 146 16.72 5.07 -6.23
N ALA A 147 15.88 4.20 -5.68
CA ALA A 147 14.43 4.30 -5.82
C ALA A 147 13.79 4.27 -4.43
N ASN A 148 13.01 5.28 -4.12
CA ASN A 148 12.25 5.38 -2.88
C ASN A 148 10.77 5.14 -3.16
N ILE A 149 10.14 4.31 -2.33
CA ILE A 149 8.71 3.99 -2.39
C ILE A 149 8.11 4.30 -1.03
N LYS A 150 7.09 5.15 -1.00
CA LYS A 150 6.32 5.40 0.22
C LYS A 150 5.42 4.20 0.52
N GLY A 151 5.25 3.86 1.79
CA GLY A 151 4.42 2.75 2.24
C GLY A 151 2.97 2.83 1.75
N GLU A 152 2.45 4.05 1.51
CA GLU A 152 1.11 4.24 0.93
C GLU A 152 0.96 3.58 -0.44
N LYS A 153 1.99 3.67 -1.30
CA LYS A 153 1.99 3.03 -2.63
C LYS A 153 2.15 1.51 -2.58
N LEU A 154 2.54 0.97 -1.43
CA LEU A 154 2.62 -0.47 -1.21
C LEU A 154 1.29 -1.06 -0.75
N LYS A 155 0.40 -0.26 -0.15
CA LYS A 155 -0.90 -0.72 0.39
C LYS A 155 -1.90 -1.19 -0.67
N ASP A 156 -1.69 -0.83 -1.93
CA ASP A 156 -2.54 -1.25 -3.05
C ASP A 156 -2.46 -2.76 -3.32
N ILE A 157 -1.41 -3.41 -2.82
CA ILE A 157 -1.19 -4.84 -2.99
C ILE A 157 -1.37 -5.53 -1.65
N THR A 158 -2.36 -6.41 -1.56
CA THR A 158 -2.50 -7.30 -0.40
C THR A 158 -1.58 -8.50 -0.61
N SER A 159 -0.46 -8.53 0.10
CA SER A 159 0.52 -9.62 0.03
C SER A 159 0.96 -10.03 1.43
N ALA A 160 1.21 -11.30 1.61
CA ALA A 160 1.79 -11.84 2.84
C ALA A 160 3.21 -11.34 3.08
N THR A 161 3.94 -11.01 2.01
CA THR A 161 5.38 -10.71 2.06
C THR A 161 5.71 -9.35 1.47
N VAL A 162 6.67 -8.68 2.07
CA VAL A 162 7.15 -7.35 1.64
C VAL A 162 7.82 -7.41 0.28
N GLU A 163 8.50 -8.51 -0.01
CA GLU A 163 9.21 -8.76 -1.27
C GLU A 163 8.27 -8.69 -2.47
N ASN A 164 7.11 -9.32 -2.37
CA ASN A 164 6.13 -9.34 -3.46
C ASN A 164 5.53 -7.96 -3.75
N MET A 165 5.54 -7.06 -2.76
CA MET A 165 5.05 -5.68 -2.95
C MET A 165 5.95 -4.82 -3.83
N LEU A 166 7.23 -5.21 -4.01
CA LEU A 166 8.17 -4.51 -4.90
C LEU A 166 7.90 -4.81 -6.38
N ASN A 167 7.12 -5.83 -6.68
CA ASN A 167 6.89 -6.24 -8.06
C ASN A 167 6.25 -5.12 -8.89
N GLY A 168 6.94 -4.73 -9.97
CA GLY A 168 6.51 -3.66 -10.87
C GLY A 168 6.55 -2.24 -10.31
N LYS A 169 7.02 -2.03 -9.07
CA LYS A 169 7.07 -0.71 -8.43
C LYS A 169 8.41 0.01 -8.62
N VAL A 170 9.49 -0.72 -8.90
CA VAL A 170 10.84 -0.18 -9.01
C VAL A 170 11.48 -0.58 -10.34
N SER A 171 11.94 0.40 -11.11
CA SER A 171 12.71 0.12 -12.33
C SER A 171 14.03 -0.57 -12.00
N GLY A 172 14.39 -1.61 -12.77
CA GLY A 172 15.61 -2.39 -12.57
C GLY A 172 15.57 -3.36 -11.38
N VAL A 173 14.38 -3.57 -10.79
CA VAL A 173 14.13 -4.61 -9.80
C VAL A 173 13.16 -5.63 -10.41
N TYR A 174 13.60 -6.85 -10.46
CA TYR A 174 12.79 -7.98 -10.87
C TYR A 174 12.44 -8.82 -9.65
N VAL A 175 11.17 -9.08 -9.46
CA VAL A 175 10.67 -9.98 -8.43
C VAL A 175 10.15 -11.23 -9.14
N ALA A 176 10.88 -12.34 -9.02
CA ALA A 176 10.41 -13.59 -9.55
C ALA A 176 9.14 -14.02 -8.83
N PRO A 177 8.14 -14.54 -9.52
CA PRO A 177 6.97 -15.07 -8.84
C PRO A 177 7.38 -16.22 -7.91
N GLY A 178 6.87 -16.21 -6.70
CA GLY A 178 7.01 -17.33 -5.79
C GLY A 178 6.21 -18.56 -6.27
N SER A 179 6.22 -19.61 -5.48
CA SER A 179 5.52 -20.87 -5.80
C SER A 179 3.99 -20.76 -5.82
N GLY A 180 3.42 -19.59 -5.50
CA GLY A 180 1.98 -19.39 -5.33
C GLY A 180 1.40 -19.99 -4.04
N ARG A 181 2.25 -20.52 -3.17
CA ARG A 181 1.85 -20.94 -1.81
C ARG A 181 1.69 -19.71 -0.93
N PRO A 182 0.70 -19.69 -0.03
CA PRO A 182 0.59 -18.66 0.99
C PRO A 182 1.93 -18.42 1.69
N GLY A 183 2.32 -17.15 1.83
CA GLY A 183 3.58 -16.76 2.46
C GLY A 183 4.84 -17.05 1.65
N SER A 184 4.76 -17.58 0.43
CA SER A 184 5.97 -17.78 -0.37
C SER A 184 6.52 -16.44 -0.86
N THR A 185 7.83 -16.24 -0.66
CA THR A 185 8.56 -15.08 -1.16
C THR A 185 9.04 -15.31 -2.58
N GLY A 186 8.96 -14.27 -3.41
CA GLY A 186 9.64 -14.24 -4.70
C GLY A 186 11.12 -13.92 -4.54
N ALA A 187 11.97 -14.45 -5.41
CA ALA A 187 13.37 -14.04 -5.46
C ALA A 187 13.44 -12.61 -6.02
N ILE A 188 14.14 -11.72 -5.32
CA ILE A 188 14.39 -10.36 -5.81
C ILE A 188 15.77 -10.32 -6.47
N ILE A 189 15.82 -9.72 -7.64
CA ILE A 189 17.04 -9.52 -8.42
C ILE A 189 17.10 -8.04 -8.79
N ILE A 190 18.22 -7.38 -8.46
CA ILE A 190 18.46 -5.98 -8.76
C ILE A 190 19.50 -5.90 -9.91
N ARG A 191 19.13 -5.22 -11.02
CA ARG A 191 19.98 -5.03 -12.22
C ARG A 191 20.45 -6.31 -12.90
N GLY A 192 19.78 -7.44 -12.66
CA GLY A 192 20.08 -8.72 -13.29
C GLY A 192 20.85 -9.68 -12.38
N GLN A 193 21.05 -10.88 -12.89
CA GLN A 193 21.73 -11.95 -12.16
C GLN A 193 23.25 -11.73 -12.20
N THR A 194 23.84 -11.56 -11.03
CA THR A 194 25.28 -11.24 -10.88
C THR A 194 26.15 -12.49 -10.79
N SER A 195 25.57 -13.65 -10.50
CA SER A 195 26.28 -14.92 -10.34
C SER A 195 25.43 -16.08 -10.88
N ILE A 196 26.10 -17.07 -11.47
CA ILE A 196 25.45 -18.30 -11.94
C ILE A 196 25.21 -19.27 -10.77
N ASN A 197 26.16 -19.37 -9.86
CA ASN A 197 26.16 -20.34 -8.75
C ASN A 197 26.10 -19.69 -7.37
N GLY A 198 26.20 -18.36 -7.26
CA GLY A 198 26.20 -17.62 -6.01
C GLY A 198 24.85 -17.02 -5.66
N ALA A 199 24.71 -16.52 -4.44
CA ALA A 199 23.55 -15.78 -4.02
C ALA A 199 23.38 -14.49 -4.86
N THR A 200 22.17 -14.23 -5.35
CA THR A 200 21.81 -13.05 -6.14
C THR A 200 20.81 -12.14 -5.43
N ALA A 201 20.34 -12.56 -4.26
CA ALA A 201 19.40 -11.80 -3.46
C ALA A 201 20.05 -10.53 -2.90
N PRO A 202 19.32 -9.40 -2.84
CA PRO A 202 19.78 -8.18 -2.20
C PRO A 202 19.86 -8.34 -0.68
N LEU A 203 20.67 -7.49 -0.06
CA LEU A 203 20.72 -7.36 1.38
C LEU A 203 19.52 -6.54 1.87
N TRP A 204 18.88 -6.99 2.95
CA TRP A 204 17.80 -6.27 3.58
C TRP A 204 18.25 -5.61 4.88
N VAL A 205 17.87 -4.35 5.04
CA VAL A 205 18.16 -3.54 6.21
C VAL A 205 16.83 -2.95 6.71
N VAL A 206 16.45 -3.25 7.93
CA VAL A 206 15.21 -2.77 8.55
C VAL A 206 15.55 -1.86 9.73
N ASP A 207 15.14 -0.60 9.69
CA ASP A 207 15.44 0.42 10.69
C ASP A 207 16.94 0.49 11.06
N GLY A 208 17.84 0.31 10.08
CA GLY A 208 19.28 0.32 10.25
C GLY A 208 19.91 -1.02 10.67
N VAL A 209 19.11 -2.04 10.92
CA VAL A 209 19.59 -3.38 11.28
C VAL A 209 19.62 -4.28 10.04
N ILE A 210 20.76 -4.92 9.80
CA ILE A 210 20.90 -5.92 8.73
C ILE A 210 20.14 -7.19 9.13
N VAL A 211 19.13 -7.58 8.32
CA VAL A 211 18.31 -8.77 8.56
C VAL A 211 18.61 -9.91 7.60
N GLY A 212 19.51 -9.71 6.64
CA GLY A 212 19.96 -10.74 5.68
C GLY A 212 19.32 -10.60 4.30
N ASN A 213 18.94 -11.71 3.69
CA ASN A 213 18.51 -11.78 2.28
C ASN A 213 16.97 -11.69 2.08
N SER A 214 16.23 -11.45 3.12
CA SER A 214 14.76 -11.32 3.12
C SER A 214 14.32 -10.33 4.20
N ALA A 215 13.18 -9.67 3.99
CA ALA A 215 12.56 -8.83 5.03
C ALA A 215 12.03 -9.63 6.22
N GLY A 216 12.02 -10.97 6.12
CA GLY A 216 11.49 -11.85 7.14
C GLY A 216 9.97 -11.68 7.32
N ASP A 217 9.53 -11.78 8.57
CA ASP A 217 8.10 -11.70 8.93
C ASP A 217 7.61 -10.26 9.17
N LEU A 218 8.27 -9.26 8.57
CA LEU A 218 7.86 -7.87 8.70
C LEU A 218 6.45 -7.68 8.17
N ASN A 219 5.59 -7.05 8.99
CA ASN A 219 4.26 -6.69 8.53
C ASN A 219 4.36 -5.54 7.50
N PRO A 220 3.88 -5.74 6.25
CA PRO A 220 3.90 -4.70 5.23
C PRO A 220 3.21 -3.40 5.63
N ASP A 221 2.16 -3.47 6.44
CA ASP A 221 1.43 -2.28 6.91
C ASP A 221 2.23 -1.44 7.92
N ASP A 222 3.32 -1.97 8.48
CA ASP A 222 4.23 -1.22 9.36
C ASP A 222 5.28 -0.41 8.60
N ILE A 223 5.37 -0.53 7.28
CA ILE A 223 6.37 0.15 6.47
C ILE A 223 5.96 1.62 6.25
N GLU A 224 6.89 2.53 6.50
CA GLU A 224 6.77 3.95 6.15
C GLU A 224 7.37 4.23 4.78
N THR A 225 8.62 3.79 4.56
CA THR A 225 9.31 3.91 3.27
C THR A 225 10.18 2.70 2.99
N MET A 226 10.39 2.46 1.70
CA MET A 226 11.31 1.43 1.22
C MET A 226 12.22 2.05 0.16
N THR A 227 13.52 1.99 0.40
CA THR A 227 14.54 2.53 -0.51
C THR A 227 15.38 1.39 -1.07
N VAL A 228 15.46 1.32 -2.41
CA VAL A 228 16.28 0.33 -3.09
C VAL A 228 17.56 1.00 -3.59
N LEU A 229 18.70 0.63 -3.03
CA LEU A 229 20.04 1.06 -3.43
C LEU A 229 20.56 0.11 -4.51
N LYS A 230 20.82 0.66 -5.71
CA LYS A 230 21.12 -0.16 -6.89
C LYS A 230 22.56 -0.04 -7.38
N ASP A 231 23.28 0.98 -6.98
CA ASP A 231 24.64 1.22 -7.43
C ASP A 231 25.68 0.96 -6.32
N ALA A 232 26.92 0.72 -6.74
CA ALA A 232 28.03 0.40 -5.85
C ALA A 232 28.38 1.55 -4.88
N ALA A 233 28.16 2.81 -5.28
CA ALA A 233 28.48 3.94 -4.42
C ALA A 233 27.51 4.02 -3.23
N SER A 234 26.22 3.82 -3.47
CA SER A 234 25.19 3.83 -2.42
C SER A 234 25.23 2.57 -1.55
N THR A 235 25.69 1.43 -2.07
CA THR A 235 25.78 0.17 -1.31
C THR A 235 27.11 -0.04 -0.60
N ALA A 236 28.14 0.79 -0.86
CA ALA A 236 29.50 0.65 -0.34
C ALA A 236 29.56 0.57 1.21
N ILE A 237 28.66 1.27 1.89
CA ILE A 237 28.56 1.28 3.36
C ILE A 237 28.20 -0.10 3.96
N TYR A 238 27.59 -0.97 3.16
CA TYR A 238 27.23 -2.33 3.55
C TYR A 238 28.26 -3.38 3.14
N GLY A 239 29.41 -2.93 2.59
CA GLY A 239 30.51 -3.80 2.21
C GLY A 239 30.13 -4.82 1.12
N SER A 240 30.76 -5.99 1.17
CA SER A 240 30.57 -7.07 0.20
C SER A 240 29.14 -7.65 0.20
N GLU A 241 28.45 -7.61 1.31
CA GLU A 241 27.07 -8.11 1.40
C GLU A 241 26.08 -7.25 0.58
N GLY A 242 26.41 -5.97 0.38
CA GLY A 242 25.64 -5.06 -0.47
C GLY A 242 25.87 -5.18 -1.97
N ALA A 243 26.74 -6.11 -2.43
CA ALA A 243 27.15 -6.22 -3.83
C ALA A 243 25.97 -6.48 -4.80
N ASN A 244 24.93 -7.20 -4.36
CA ASN A 244 23.73 -7.49 -5.15
C ASN A 244 22.64 -6.40 -5.01
N GLY A 245 22.98 -5.26 -4.42
CA GLY A 245 22.04 -4.21 -4.05
C GLY A 245 21.53 -4.33 -2.62
N VAL A 246 20.95 -3.25 -2.12
CA VAL A 246 20.42 -3.20 -0.73
C VAL A 246 19.00 -2.66 -0.74
N VAL A 247 18.12 -3.28 0.01
CA VAL A 247 16.75 -2.81 0.26
C VAL A 247 16.68 -2.30 1.69
N VAL A 248 16.58 -0.99 1.85
CA VAL A 248 16.44 -0.33 3.14
C VAL A 248 14.97 -0.08 3.42
N VAL A 249 14.48 -0.65 4.51
CA VAL A 249 13.11 -0.49 4.97
C VAL A 249 13.11 0.39 6.21
N THR A 250 12.32 1.45 6.16
CA THR A 250 12.04 2.27 7.34
C THR A 250 10.62 2.01 7.79
N THR A 251 10.46 1.64 9.04
CA THR A 251 9.14 1.39 9.59
C THR A 251 8.55 2.65 10.19
N LYS A 252 7.23 2.71 10.27
CA LYS A 252 6.48 3.82 10.86
C LYS A 252 6.98 4.16 12.25
N GLN A 253 7.10 5.45 12.52
CA GLN A 253 7.55 5.98 13.82
C GLN A 253 6.34 6.49 14.61
N ALA A 254 6.51 6.53 15.93
CA ALA A 254 5.60 7.26 16.80
C ALA A 254 5.68 8.76 16.46
N LYS A 255 4.53 9.44 16.44
CA LYS A 255 4.45 10.87 16.09
C LYS A 255 3.94 11.67 17.27
N HIS A 256 4.45 12.89 17.40
CA HIS A 256 3.93 13.89 18.34
C HIS A 256 2.62 14.46 17.80
N GLU A 257 1.53 13.76 18.03
CA GLU A 257 0.18 14.15 17.59
C GLU A 257 -0.83 13.73 18.65
N LYS A 258 -2.05 14.30 18.55
CA LYS A 258 -3.19 13.80 19.33
C LYS A 258 -3.36 12.31 19.05
N MET A 259 -3.78 11.57 20.07
CA MET A 259 -4.04 10.14 19.94
C MET A 259 -4.91 9.86 18.71
N SER A 260 -4.40 9.04 17.81
CA SER A 260 -5.08 8.59 16.59
C SER A 260 -5.21 7.07 16.59
N ILE A 261 -6.38 6.60 16.16
CA ILE A 261 -6.69 5.18 16.00
C ILE A 261 -6.94 4.94 14.53
N SER A 262 -6.18 4.03 13.94
CA SER A 262 -6.34 3.64 12.54
C SER A 262 -6.65 2.16 12.48
N LEU A 263 -7.75 1.79 11.82
CA LEU A 263 -8.14 0.41 11.56
C LEU A 263 -8.17 0.19 10.05
N SER A 264 -7.44 -0.82 9.59
CA SER A 264 -7.46 -1.29 8.22
C SER A 264 -7.98 -2.71 8.17
N ALA A 265 -8.92 -2.98 7.25
CA ALA A 265 -9.44 -4.32 7.02
C ALA A 265 -9.49 -4.57 5.51
N LYS A 266 -8.86 -5.63 5.05
CA LYS A 266 -8.84 -6.04 3.64
C LYS A 266 -9.27 -7.49 3.55
N ALA A 267 -10.06 -7.81 2.52
CA ALA A 267 -10.46 -9.17 2.20
C ALA A 267 -10.32 -9.41 0.70
N GLY A 268 -9.88 -10.59 0.32
CA GLY A 268 -9.68 -10.98 -1.06
C GLY A 268 -10.06 -12.43 -1.31
N LEU A 269 -10.36 -12.74 -2.56
CA LEU A 269 -10.56 -14.10 -3.04
C LEU A 269 -9.54 -14.39 -4.15
N SER A 270 -8.95 -15.55 -4.13
CA SER A 270 -7.99 -16.00 -5.14
C SER A 270 -8.45 -17.31 -5.77
N THR A 271 -8.24 -17.42 -7.07
CA THR A 271 -8.54 -18.64 -7.81
C THR A 271 -7.34 -19.04 -8.64
N LEU A 272 -7.05 -20.34 -8.65
CA LEU A 272 -6.03 -20.87 -9.51
C LEU A 272 -6.50 -20.83 -10.97
N ASN A 273 -5.81 -20.05 -11.80
CA ASN A 273 -6.05 -19.99 -13.23
C ASN A 273 -4.98 -20.82 -13.96
N ARG A 274 -5.43 -21.76 -14.76
CA ARG A 274 -4.56 -22.62 -15.58
C ARG A 274 -4.01 -21.90 -16.81
N GLY A 275 -4.62 -20.77 -17.18
CA GLY A 275 -4.29 -20.04 -18.41
C GLY A 275 -4.49 -20.94 -19.63
N ASN A 276 -3.54 -20.88 -20.55
CA ASN A 276 -3.54 -21.69 -21.78
C ASN A 276 -2.78 -23.03 -21.60
N LEU A 277 -2.47 -23.43 -20.36
CA LEU A 277 -1.80 -24.68 -20.10
C LEU A 277 -2.79 -25.83 -20.24
N GLU A 278 -2.62 -26.62 -21.27
CA GLU A 278 -3.34 -27.88 -21.49
C GLU A 278 -2.50 -29.03 -20.95
N MET A 279 -3.12 -29.86 -20.13
CA MET A 279 -2.48 -31.06 -19.59
C MET A 279 -2.85 -32.22 -20.52
N MET A 280 -1.87 -33.08 -20.79
CA MET A 280 -2.13 -34.31 -21.52
C MET A 280 -3.22 -35.12 -20.80
N ASP A 281 -4.14 -35.67 -21.57
CA ASP A 281 -5.07 -36.66 -21.05
C ASP A 281 -4.39 -38.02 -20.82
N GLY A 282 -5.12 -38.98 -20.31
CA GLY A 282 -4.56 -40.31 -20.00
C GLY A 282 -4.04 -41.04 -21.26
N ALA A 283 -4.71 -40.85 -22.40
CA ALA A 283 -4.33 -41.49 -23.66
C ALA A 283 -3.07 -40.80 -24.27
N GLU A 284 -3.06 -39.48 -24.31
CA GLU A 284 -1.90 -38.71 -24.80
C GLU A 284 -0.66 -38.95 -23.96
N PHE A 285 -0.82 -39.01 -22.63
CA PHE A 285 0.26 -39.28 -21.71
C PHE A 285 0.81 -40.70 -21.87
N TYR A 286 -0.09 -41.69 -22.06
CA TYR A 286 0.28 -43.09 -22.31
C TYR A 286 1.08 -43.19 -23.63
N ASP A 287 0.57 -42.63 -24.72
CA ASP A 287 1.21 -42.70 -26.03
C ASP A 287 2.56 -41.91 -26.05
N TYR A 288 2.64 -40.79 -25.36
CA TYR A 288 3.89 -40.06 -25.17
C TYR A 288 4.94 -40.91 -24.46
N TYR A 289 4.63 -41.53 -23.35
CA TYR A 289 5.58 -42.41 -22.64
C TYR A 289 5.92 -43.67 -23.43
N LYS A 290 4.97 -44.25 -24.12
CA LYS A 290 5.21 -45.42 -24.97
C LYS A 290 6.23 -45.11 -26.08
N SER A 291 6.30 -43.87 -26.58
CA SER A 291 7.28 -43.46 -27.59
C SER A 291 8.73 -43.48 -27.10
N PHE A 292 8.94 -43.34 -25.79
CA PHE A 292 10.28 -43.41 -25.17
C PHE A 292 10.68 -44.81 -24.74
N GLN A 293 9.77 -45.80 -24.77
CA GLN A 293 10.01 -47.17 -24.30
C GLN A 293 10.82 -48.05 -25.24
N ASN A 294 11.37 -47.54 -26.32
CA ASN A 294 12.37 -48.29 -27.11
C ASN A 294 13.72 -48.46 -26.40
N VAL A 295 13.82 -48.06 -25.15
CA VAL A 295 14.98 -48.30 -24.29
C VAL A 295 14.69 -49.57 -23.49
N GLU A 296 15.25 -50.66 -23.85
CA GLU A 296 15.08 -52.02 -23.27
C GLU A 296 15.26 -52.11 -21.73
N SER A 297 15.71 -51.05 -21.08
CA SER A 297 16.08 -51.03 -19.68
C SER A 297 14.98 -50.53 -18.72
N VAL A 298 13.85 -50.04 -19.21
CA VAL A 298 12.83 -49.41 -18.35
C VAL A 298 11.57 -50.27 -18.35
N ASN A 299 11.53 -51.24 -17.43
CA ASN A 299 10.33 -52.02 -17.15
C ASN A 299 9.40 -51.15 -16.32
N PHE A 300 8.39 -50.55 -16.94
CA PHE A 300 7.33 -49.78 -16.25
C PHE A 300 6.13 -50.73 -15.99
N PRO A 301 6.08 -51.43 -14.88
CA PRO A 301 4.96 -52.34 -14.56
C PRO A 301 3.61 -51.63 -14.39
N ARG A 302 3.60 -50.31 -14.43
CA ARG A 302 2.41 -49.44 -14.32
C ARG A 302 1.75 -49.15 -15.65
N TRP A 303 2.38 -49.44 -16.78
CA TRP A 303 1.83 -49.19 -18.11
C TRP A 303 1.01 -50.41 -18.56
N ASN A 304 -0.26 -50.29 -18.36
CA ASN A 304 -1.26 -51.25 -18.77
C ASN A 304 -2.21 -50.54 -19.72
N GLU A 305 -2.62 -51.15 -20.81
CA GLU A 305 -3.53 -50.52 -21.80
C GLU A 305 -4.88 -50.19 -21.17
N ASP A 306 -5.32 -50.86 -20.13
CA ASP A 306 -6.51 -50.52 -19.39
C ASP A 306 -6.42 -49.12 -18.74
N LEU A 307 -5.22 -48.66 -18.43
CA LEU A 307 -4.99 -47.33 -17.87
C LEU A 307 -4.97 -46.22 -18.92
N ARG A 308 -4.84 -46.57 -20.22
CA ARG A 308 -4.85 -45.60 -21.31
C ARG A 308 -6.13 -44.79 -21.35
N ASN A 309 -7.24 -45.41 -21.08
CA ASN A 309 -8.57 -44.79 -21.08
C ASN A 309 -8.95 -44.19 -19.73
N SER A 310 -8.09 -44.30 -18.72
CA SER A 310 -8.32 -43.73 -17.41
C SER A 310 -7.85 -42.27 -17.39
N ASN A 311 -8.78 -41.35 -17.19
CA ASN A 311 -8.47 -39.91 -17.11
C ASN A 311 -8.95 -39.38 -15.77
N PHE A 312 -8.05 -38.71 -15.04
CA PHE A 312 -8.37 -38.14 -13.75
C PHE A 312 -7.87 -36.68 -13.68
N ASP A 313 -8.77 -35.76 -13.47
CA ASP A 313 -8.45 -34.33 -13.36
C ASP A 313 -7.88 -34.00 -11.97
N TRP A 314 -6.56 -34.13 -11.84
CA TRP A 314 -5.82 -33.79 -10.64
C TRP A 314 -5.89 -32.30 -10.31
N PHE A 315 -5.99 -31.46 -11.34
CA PHE A 315 -6.11 -30.02 -11.14
C PHE A 315 -7.42 -29.65 -10.46
N LYS A 316 -8.53 -30.25 -10.92
CA LYS A 316 -9.85 -30.07 -10.30
C LYS A 316 -9.86 -30.57 -8.86
N LEU A 317 -9.17 -31.68 -8.56
CA LEU A 317 -9.06 -32.22 -7.22
C LEU A 317 -8.30 -31.27 -6.28
N ALA A 318 -7.17 -30.72 -6.75
CA ALA A 318 -6.29 -29.88 -5.96
C ALA A 318 -6.84 -28.46 -5.78
N LYS A 319 -7.58 -27.95 -6.76
CA LYS A 319 -8.09 -26.58 -6.79
C LYS A 319 -9.15 -26.33 -5.72
N LYS A 320 -9.06 -25.16 -5.09
CA LYS A 320 -10.15 -24.52 -4.32
C LYS A 320 -10.12 -23.02 -4.54
N THR A 321 -11.15 -22.32 -4.12
CA THR A 321 -11.11 -20.87 -3.97
C THR A 321 -10.35 -20.54 -2.70
N GLY A 322 -9.27 -19.79 -2.83
CA GLY A 322 -8.51 -19.26 -1.71
C GLY A 322 -9.14 -17.98 -1.18
N SER A 323 -8.80 -17.61 0.03
CA SER A 323 -9.25 -16.37 0.68
C SER A 323 -8.09 -15.69 1.38
N THR A 324 -8.09 -14.37 1.37
CA THR A 324 -7.12 -13.54 2.10
C THR A 324 -7.87 -12.61 3.02
N GLN A 325 -7.42 -12.50 4.26
CA GLN A 325 -7.95 -11.58 5.27
C GLN A 325 -6.78 -10.86 5.92
N ASP A 326 -6.85 -9.55 6.00
CA ASP A 326 -5.80 -8.70 6.57
C ASP A 326 -6.46 -7.62 7.44
N TYR A 327 -6.15 -7.64 8.73
CA TYR A 327 -6.68 -6.72 9.72
C TYR A 327 -5.52 -6.08 10.47
N ASN A 328 -5.43 -4.75 10.44
CA ASN A 328 -4.39 -4.01 11.11
C ASN A 328 -4.99 -2.88 11.96
N LEU A 329 -4.65 -2.84 13.24
CA LEU A 329 -5.00 -1.79 14.18
C LEU A 329 -3.73 -1.04 14.55
N THR A 330 -3.73 0.26 14.40
CA THR A 330 -2.63 1.14 14.81
C THR A 330 -3.15 2.20 15.76
N LEU A 331 -2.54 2.29 16.93
CA LEU A 331 -2.73 3.36 17.89
C LEU A 331 -1.45 4.20 17.89
N ASN A 332 -1.57 5.49 17.63
CA ASN A 332 -0.43 6.39 17.61
C ASN A 332 -0.78 7.68 18.34
N GLY A 333 0.12 8.17 19.15
CA GLY A 333 -0.07 9.42 19.87
C GLY A 333 1.03 9.66 20.90
N GLY A 334 1.07 10.86 21.42
CA GLY A 334 2.04 11.21 22.45
C GLY A 334 2.13 12.70 22.73
N SER A 335 2.89 13.02 23.75
CA SER A 335 3.28 14.37 24.13
C SER A 335 4.64 14.74 23.52
N GLN A 336 5.11 15.96 23.75
CA GLN A 336 6.45 16.38 23.32
C GLN A 336 7.58 15.50 23.90
N ASN A 337 7.37 14.93 25.07
CA ASN A 337 8.40 14.17 25.78
C ASN A 337 8.28 12.66 25.61
N ILE A 338 7.08 12.15 25.31
CA ILE A 338 6.83 10.72 25.17
C ILE A 338 5.91 10.52 23.97
N GLN A 339 6.38 9.77 23.01
CA GLN A 339 5.61 9.39 21.81
C GLN A 339 5.50 7.88 21.80
N SER A 340 4.32 7.35 21.53
CA SER A 340 4.10 5.91 21.49
C SER A 340 3.28 5.50 20.30
N MET A 341 3.66 4.37 19.71
CA MET A 341 2.91 3.71 18.65
C MET A 341 2.76 2.24 19.01
N PHE A 342 1.55 1.76 18.90
CA PHE A 342 1.21 0.35 19.08
C PHE A 342 0.47 -0.15 17.85
N THR A 343 0.94 -1.24 17.26
CA THR A 343 0.29 -1.90 16.12
C THR A 343 -0.01 -3.35 16.43
N LEU A 344 -1.19 -3.78 16.00
CA LEU A 344 -1.62 -5.19 16.00
C LEU A 344 -2.02 -5.55 14.57
N GLY A 345 -1.47 -6.64 14.06
CA GLY A 345 -1.80 -7.17 12.74
C GLY A 345 -2.22 -8.63 12.82
N TYR A 346 -3.24 -8.98 12.07
CA TYR A 346 -3.66 -10.34 11.79
C TYR A 346 -3.83 -10.53 10.29
N PHE A 347 -3.07 -11.45 9.74
CA PHE A 347 -3.12 -11.81 8.34
C PHE A 347 -3.41 -13.32 8.21
N LYS A 348 -4.40 -13.66 7.40
CA LYS A 348 -4.72 -15.05 7.05
C LYS A 348 -4.82 -15.17 5.54
N GLU A 349 -4.14 -16.15 4.98
CA GLU A 349 -4.21 -16.51 3.58
C GLU A 349 -4.47 -18.00 3.44
N GLU A 350 -5.57 -18.35 2.78
CA GLU A 350 -5.87 -19.70 2.34
C GLU A 350 -5.53 -19.81 0.86
N GLY A 351 -4.64 -20.72 0.51
CA GLY A 351 -4.18 -20.91 -0.85
C GLY A 351 -5.27 -21.41 -1.78
N ALA A 352 -5.13 -21.16 -3.09
CA ALA A 352 -6.00 -21.67 -4.13
C ALA A 352 -5.79 -23.19 -4.39
N VAL A 353 -4.80 -23.78 -3.74
CA VAL A 353 -4.55 -25.24 -3.72
C VAL A 353 -4.84 -25.76 -2.31
N LYS A 354 -5.53 -26.87 -2.23
CA LYS A 354 -5.86 -27.52 -0.94
C LYS A 354 -4.61 -27.87 -0.14
N GLY A 355 -4.65 -27.70 1.18
CA GLY A 355 -3.58 -28.07 2.09
C GLY A 355 -2.54 -26.98 2.34
N TYR A 356 -2.71 -25.80 1.77
CA TYR A 356 -1.83 -24.66 2.03
C TYR A 356 -2.62 -23.50 2.64
N ASP A 357 -2.18 -23.08 3.81
CA ASP A 357 -2.67 -21.90 4.52
C ASP A 357 -1.54 -21.24 5.32
N MET A 358 -1.70 -19.97 5.59
CA MET A 358 -0.79 -19.17 6.39
C MET A 358 -1.57 -18.26 7.32
N ASN A 359 -1.13 -18.19 8.57
CA ASN A 359 -1.60 -17.21 9.55
C ASN A 359 -0.39 -16.46 10.11
N ARG A 360 -0.48 -15.14 10.14
CA ARG A 360 0.54 -14.28 10.77
C ARG A 360 -0.13 -13.37 11.78
N TYR A 361 0.42 -13.35 12.99
CA TYR A 361 0.09 -12.42 14.04
C TYR A 361 1.28 -11.50 14.24
N SER A 362 1.10 -10.22 14.19
CA SER A 362 2.17 -9.23 14.37
C SER A 362 1.79 -8.22 15.44
N THR A 363 2.76 -7.89 16.27
CA THR A 363 2.63 -6.86 17.30
C THR A 363 3.90 -6.02 17.30
N ARG A 364 3.74 -4.71 17.30
CA ARG A 364 4.86 -3.77 17.38
C ARG A 364 4.55 -2.67 18.37
N ILE A 365 5.55 -2.33 19.18
CA ILE A 365 5.51 -1.23 20.14
C ILE A 365 6.72 -0.36 19.89
N LYS A 366 6.52 0.94 19.74
CA LYS A 366 7.58 1.95 19.69
C LYS A 366 7.26 3.05 20.69
N VAL A 367 8.27 3.45 21.45
CA VAL A 367 8.21 4.52 22.44
C VAL A 367 9.37 5.47 22.21
#